data_d12028e8db30f6306946e61ffe3e975b
#
_entry.id   d12028e8db30f6306946e61ffe3e975b
#
_cell.length_a   1.000
_cell.length_b   1.000
_cell.length_c   1.000
_cell.angle_alpha   90.00
_cell.angle_beta   90.00
_cell.angle_gamma   90.00
#
_symmetry.space_group_name_H-M   'P 1'
#
loop_
_entity.id
_entity.type
_entity.pdbx_description
1 polymer ?
#
loop_
_entity_poly.entity_id
_entity_poly.type
_entity_poly.pdbx_seq_one_letter_code
_entity_poly.pdbx_strand_id
1 'polypeptide(L)'
;LDPAQADPTAGELELFSAYADLAGVESRVDAIRPAVLAAFEAGKAAAMGRGEFEKIPPEVGYYKRDYFTKALVFFLLGFLTVALSWLRPKGVLLPRLTWFLVAGGLASASIGVTVRCLLLERPPVATLYETILFITSIAVLVCLAAERLTRERVALALGATLGAAGMFLAMRYEAVEAASQGDTMGGLIAVL
;
A
#
# COMPACT_ATOMS: atom_id res chain seq x y z
N LEU A 1 -24.15 -0.99 -24.83
CA LEU A 1 -24.78 0.01 -23.95
C LEU A 1 -23.65 0.78 -23.30
N ASP A 2 -23.54 2.06 -23.63
CA ASP A 2 -22.54 2.97 -23.09
C ASP A 2 -22.88 3.23 -21.61
N PRO A 3 -21.99 2.88 -20.63
CA PRO A 3 -22.25 3.10 -19.22
C PRO A 3 -22.43 4.59 -18.86
N ALA A 4 -22.00 5.51 -19.73
CA ALA A 4 -22.19 6.95 -19.57
C ALA A 4 -23.63 7.43 -19.84
N GLN A 5 -24.53 6.55 -20.32
CA GLN A 5 -25.94 6.88 -20.64
C GLN A 5 -26.96 6.18 -19.73
N ALA A 6 -26.51 5.50 -18.68
CA ALA A 6 -27.44 4.95 -17.69
C ALA A 6 -28.01 6.11 -16.84
N ASP A 7 -29.33 6.22 -16.78
CA ASP A 7 -29.99 7.16 -15.86
C ASP A 7 -29.53 6.85 -14.42
N PRO A 8 -29.09 7.88 -13.65
CA PRO A 8 -28.61 7.66 -12.30
C PRO A 8 -29.71 7.07 -11.42
N THR A 9 -29.35 6.05 -10.65
CA THR A 9 -30.28 5.44 -9.68
C THR A 9 -30.66 6.44 -8.59
N ALA A 10 -31.80 6.24 -7.91
CA ALA A 10 -32.24 7.10 -6.82
C ALA A 10 -31.15 7.29 -5.73
N GLY A 11 -30.38 6.22 -5.44
CA GLY A 11 -29.27 6.29 -4.48
C GLY A 11 -28.08 7.12 -4.98
N GLU A 12 -27.81 7.15 -6.28
CA GLU A 12 -26.78 8.00 -6.86
C GLU A 12 -27.19 9.48 -6.86
N LEU A 13 -28.46 9.78 -7.08
CA LEU A 13 -28.99 11.14 -6.96
C LEU A 13 -28.90 11.67 -5.53
N GLU A 14 -29.22 10.85 -4.52
CA GLU A 14 -29.03 11.20 -3.11
C GLU A 14 -27.57 11.43 -2.77
N LEU A 15 -26.65 10.62 -3.30
CA LEU A 15 -25.21 10.79 -3.13
C LEU A 15 -24.73 12.11 -3.75
N PHE A 16 -25.15 12.42 -4.98
CA PHE A 16 -24.79 13.70 -5.64
C PHE A 16 -25.33 14.90 -4.89
N SER A 17 -26.56 14.83 -4.36
CA SER A 17 -27.14 15.93 -3.55
C SER A 17 -26.35 16.13 -2.24
N ALA A 18 -25.95 15.04 -1.55
CA ALA A 18 -25.16 15.13 -0.33
C ALA A 18 -23.75 15.69 -0.56
N TYR A 19 -23.12 15.40 -1.70
CA TYR A 19 -21.84 16.01 -2.07
C TYR A 19 -21.99 17.49 -2.47
N ALA A 20 -23.09 17.87 -3.13
CA ALA A 20 -23.40 19.26 -3.45
C ALA A 20 -23.61 20.10 -2.18
N ASP A 21 -24.29 19.54 -1.18
CA ASP A 21 -24.48 20.17 0.13
C ASP A 21 -23.13 20.31 0.88
N LEU A 22 -22.25 19.32 0.80
CA LEU A 22 -20.88 19.39 1.33
C LEU A 22 -20.09 20.56 0.70
N ALA A 23 -20.13 20.68 -0.62
CA ALA A 23 -19.45 21.77 -1.34
C ALA A 23 -20.01 23.15 -1.00
N GLY A 24 -21.32 23.25 -0.67
CA GLY A 24 -21.96 24.51 -0.23
C GLY A 24 -21.64 24.94 1.20
N VAL A 25 -21.07 24.04 2.02
CA VAL A 25 -20.85 24.24 3.46
C VAL A 25 -19.42 24.71 3.79
N GLU A 26 -18.55 24.88 2.80
CA GLU A 26 -17.12 25.25 2.99
C GLU A 26 -16.86 26.46 3.90
N SER A 27 -17.87 27.31 4.14
CA SER A 27 -17.74 28.52 4.94
C SER A 27 -18.20 28.41 6.41
N ARG A 28 -18.74 27.25 6.86
CA ARG A 28 -19.26 27.07 8.22
C ARG A 28 -18.76 25.78 8.86
N VAL A 29 -17.78 25.90 9.72
CA VAL A 29 -17.17 24.77 10.44
C VAL A 29 -18.18 23.89 11.20
N ASP A 30 -19.22 24.51 11.78
CA ASP A 30 -20.24 23.81 12.58
C ASP A 30 -21.21 22.96 11.72
N ALA A 31 -21.35 23.28 10.44
CA ALA A 31 -22.21 22.55 9.50
C ALA A 31 -21.46 21.46 8.74
N ILE A 32 -20.12 21.42 8.77
CA ILE A 32 -19.32 20.42 8.07
C ILE A 32 -19.59 19.01 8.62
N ARG A 33 -19.65 18.85 9.93
CA ARG A 33 -19.84 17.54 10.56
C ARG A 33 -21.14 16.84 10.16
N PRO A 34 -22.32 17.46 10.26
CA PRO A 34 -23.56 16.81 9.83
C PRO A 34 -23.61 16.57 8.32
N ALA A 35 -23.04 17.47 7.49
CA ALA A 35 -22.99 17.29 6.04
C ALA A 35 -22.08 16.10 5.63
N VAL A 36 -20.91 15.96 6.29
CA VAL A 36 -20.03 14.79 6.09
C VAL A 36 -20.73 13.49 6.50
N LEU A 37 -21.46 13.47 7.62
CA LEU A 37 -22.21 12.29 8.05
C LEU A 37 -23.33 11.93 7.08
N ALA A 38 -24.05 12.91 6.55
CA ALA A 38 -25.10 12.69 5.55
C ALA A 38 -24.51 12.12 4.24
N ALA A 39 -23.40 12.69 3.74
CA ALA A 39 -22.70 12.19 2.57
C ALA A 39 -22.13 10.78 2.78
N PHE A 40 -21.64 10.47 3.98
CA PHE A 40 -21.17 9.12 4.34
C PHE A 40 -22.31 8.09 4.34
N GLU A 41 -23.47 8.42 4.94
CA GLU A 41 -24.62 7.51 4.97
C GLU A 41 -25.22 7.30 3.56
N ALA A 42 -25.28 8.35 2.74
CA ALA A 42 -25.71 8.24 1.35
C ALA A 42 -24.74 7.37 0.52
N GLY A 43 -23.42 7.58 0.69
CA GLY A 43 -22.41 6.74 0.04
C GLY A 43 -22.47 5.28 0.47
N LYS A 44 -22.72 5.04 1.77
CA LYS A 44 -22.90 3.70 2.32
C LYS A 44 -24.14 3.01 1.74
N ALA A 45 -25.26 3.71 1.64
CA ALA A 45 -26.49 3.19 1.06
C ALA A 45 -26.31 2.83 -0.42
N ALA A 46 -25.64 3.68 -1.20
CA ALA A 46 -25.30 3.42 -2.59
C ALA A 46 -24.37 2.19 -2.76
N ALA A 47 -23.34 2.07 -1.91
CA ALA A 47 -22.42 0.94 -1.91
C ALA A 47 -23.11 -0.38 -1.52
N MET A 48 -24.05 -0.35 -0.55
CA MET A 48 -24.87 -1.51 -0.19
C MET A 48 -25.75 -1.95 -1.35
N GLY A 49 -26.34 -1.02 -2.08
CA GLY A 49 -27.19 -1.31 -3.26
C GLY A 49 -26.40 -2.00 -4.38
N ARG A 50 -25.09 -1.74 -4.51
CA ARG A 50 -24.20 -2.38 -5.49
C ARG A 50 -23.50 -3.64 -4.98
N GLY A 51 -23.69 -4.01 -3.70
CA GLY A 51 -22.99 -5.15 -3.08
C GLY A 51 -21.49 -4.92 -2.82
N GLU A 52 -21.02 -3.68 -2.90
CA GLU A 52 -19.60 -3.31 -2.73
C GLU A 52 -19.23 -3.01 -1.27
N PHE A 53 -20.22 -2.84 -0.40
CA PHE A 53 -20.01 -2.43 0.98
C PHE A 53 -19.12 -3.41 1.77
N GLU A 54 -19.19 -4.71 1.48
CA GLU A 54 -18.36 -5.72 2.17
C GLU A 54 -16.85 -5.56 1.87
N LYS A 55 -16.49 -4.94 0.74
CA LYS A 55 -15.10 -4.71 0.34
C LYS A 55 -14.49 -3.47 1.01
N ILE A 56 -15.31 -2.51 1.46
CA ILE A 56 -14.86 -1.23 2.05
C ILE A 56 -14.09 -1.41 3.38
N PRO A 57 -14.59 -2.18 4.38
CA PRO A 57 -13.89 -2.33 5.66
C PRO A 57 -12.49 -2.94 5.55
N PRO A 58 -12.24 -4.01 4.76
CA PRO A 58 -10.91 -4.55 4.58
C PRO A 58 -9.97 -3.59 3.86
N GLU A 59 -10.47 -2.79 2.91
CA GLU A 59 -9.70 -1.78 2.20
C GLU A 59 -9.24 -0.64 3.14
N VAL A 60 -10.15 -0.08 3.93
CA VAL A 60 -9.82 0.91 4.98
C VAL A 60 -8.84 0.33 6.00
N GLY A 61 -9.00 -0.94 6.36
CA GLY A 61 -8.08 -1.67 7.23
C GLY A 61 -6.67 -1.79 6.65
N TYR A 62 -6.58 -1.99 5.34
CA TYR A 62 -5.32 -2.06 4.61
C TYR A 62 -4.56 -0.73 4.67
N TYR A 63 -5.20 0.40 4.32
CA TYR A 63 -4.58 1.72 4.38
C TYR A 63 -4.16 2.11 5.80
N LYS A 64 -4.97 1.82 6.82
CA LYS A 64 -4.62 2.10 8.23
C LYS A 64 -3.38 1.34 8.71
N ARG A 65 -3.12 0.16 8.18
CA ARG A 65 -2.00 -0.70 8.63
C ARG A 65 -0.66 -0.30 8.05
N ASP A 66 -0.64 0.41 6.93
CA ASP A 66 0.56 1.00 6.32
C ASP A 66 1.75 0.03 6.24
N TYR A 67 1.52 -1.12 5.59
CA TYR A 67 2.48 -2.23 5.54
C TYR A 67 3.79 -1.84 4.88
N PHE A 68 3.75 -0.97 3.87
CA PHE A 68 4.94 -0.62 3.08
C PHE A 68 5.83 0.38 3.81
N THR A 69 5.28 1.36 4.54
CA THR A 69 6.07 2.24 5.41
C THR A 69 6.75 1.44 6.53
N LYS A 70 6.04 0.46 7.12
CA LYS A 70 6.66 -0.44 8.11
C LYS A 70 7.79 -1.24 7.49
N ALA A 71 7.60 -1.80 6.29
CA ALA A 71 8.65 -2.52 5.58
C ALA A 71 9.86 -1.62 5.33
N LEU A 72 9.66 -0.38 4.88
CA LEU A 72 10.73 0.62 4.69
C LEU A 72 11.51 0.87 5.98
N VAL A 73 10.82 1.10 7.10
CA VAL A 73 11.47 1.31 8.41
C VAL A 73 12.30 0.09 8.80
N PHE A 74 11.78 -1.12 8.61
CA PHE A 74 12.52 -2.35 8.88
C PHE A 74 13.78 -2.48 8.01
N PHE A 75 13.71 -2.17 6.71
CA PHE A 75 14.88 -2.22 5.83
C PHE A 75 15.91 -1.14 6.18
N LEU A 76 15.50 0.08 6.51
CA LEU A 76 16.40 1.15 6.97
C LEU A 76 17.11 0.79 8.27
N LEU A 77 16.38 0.27 9.26
CA LEU A 77 16.96 -0.23 10.50
C LEU A 77 17.88 -1.43 10.24
N GLY A 78 17.52 -2.32 9.33
CA GLY A 78 18.36 -3.42 8.86
C GLY A 78 19.66 -2.93 8.25
N PHE A 79 19.61 -1.91 7.39
CA PHE A 79 20.80 -1.29 6.82
C PHE A 79 21.69 -0.68 7.88
N LEU A 80 21.15 0.09 8.81
CA LEU A 80 21.92 0.67 9.92
C LEU A 80 22.58 -0.39 10.79
N THR A 81 21.84 -1.45 11.12
CA THR A 81 22.38 -2.53 11.98
C THR A 81 23.46 -3.35 11.26
N VAL A 82 23.37 -3.58 9.95
CA VAL A 82 24.46 -4.24 9.21
C VAL A 82 25.70 -3.35 9.12
N ALA A 83 25.55 -2.06 8.88
CA ALA A 83 26.65 -1.11 8.88
C ALA A 83 27.39 -1.09 10.23
N LEU A 84 26.64 -1.03 11.34
CA LEU A 84 27.18 -1.14 12.70
C LEU A 84 27.85 -2.50 12.96
N SER A 85 27.34 -3.58 12.35
CA SER A 85 27.93 -4.92 12.51
C SER A 85 29.33 -5.04 11.90
N TRP A 86 29.64 -4.21 10.90
CA TRP A 86 31.00 -4.17 10.32
C TRP A 86 31.99 -3.44 11.21
N LEU A 87 31.53 -2.47 12.03
CA LEU A 87 32.39 -1.80 13.02
C LEU A 87 32.72 -2.74 14.20
N ARG A 88 31.86 -3.76 14.47
CA ARG A 88 32.09 -4.76 15.53
C ARG A 88 32.05 -6.18 14.99
N PRO A 89 33.07 -6.64 14.26
CA PRO A 89 33.06 -7.92 13.55
C PRO A 89 32.91 -9.16 14.45
N LYS A 90 33.33 -9.07 15.70
CA LYS A 90 33.24 -10.17 16.69
C LYS A 90 31.88 -10.31 17.37
N GLY A 91 30.94 -9.36 17.17
CA GLY A 91 29.62 -9.39 17.76
C GLY A 91 28.68 -10.32 17.00
N VAL A 92 27.95 -11.18 17.72
CA VAL A 92 26.96 -12.12 17.13
C VAL A 92 25.53 -11.52 17.15
N LEU A 93 25.29 -10.55 18.02
CA LEU A 93 23.96 -9.98 18.24
C LEU A 93 23.51 -9.11 17.06
N LEU A 94 24.36 -8.20 16.58
CA LEU A 94 24.01 -7.31 15.47
C LEU A 94 23.63 -8.06 14.18
N PRO A 95 24.39 -9.04 13.68
CA PRO A 95 24.00 -9.77 12.49
C PRO A 95 22.67 -10.53 12.63
N ARG A 96 22.40 -11.07 13.82
CA ARG A 96 21.11 -11.72 14.10
C ARG A 96 19.98 -10.69 14.06
N LEU A 97 20.17 -9.53 14.70
CA LEU A 97 19.18 -8.44 14.69
C LEU A 97 18.92 -7.97 13.26
N THR A 98 19.97 -7.75 12.46
CA THR A 98 19.85 -7.39 11.03
C THR A 98 19.02 -8.41 10.27
N TRP A 99 19.31 -9.71 10.48
CA TRP A 99 18.55 -10.77 9.81
C TRP A 99 17.08 -10.72 10.15
N PHE A 100 16.71 -10.53 11.42
CA PHE A 100 15.31 -10.38 11.85
C PHE A 100 14.65 -9.11 11.29
N LEU A 101 15.39 -8.00 11.23
CA LEU A 101 14.85 -6.76 10.66
C LEU A 101 14.58 -6.89 9.16
N VAL A 102 15.54 -7.44 8.39
CA VAL A 102 15.34 -7.64 6.95
C VAL A 102 14.25 -8.67 6.66
N ALA A 103 14.17 -9.74 7.44
CA ALA A 103 13.09 -10.73 7.34
C ALA A 103 11.72 -10.12 7.73
N GLY A 104 11.69 -9.28 8.76
CA GLY A 104 10.49 -8.54 9.18
C GLY A 104 10.02 -7.55 8.10
N GLY A 105 10.94 -6.84 7.46
CA GLY A 105 10.66 -5.97 6.31
C GLY A 105 10.06 -6.75 5.14
N LEU A 106 10.69 -7.90 4.80
CA LEU A 106 10.17 -8.79 3.75
C LEU A 106 8.78 -9.33 4.09
N ALA A 107 8.56 -9.76 5.33
CA ALA A 107 7.26 -10.26 5.77
C ALA A 107 6.18 -9.17 5.68
N SER A 108 6.48 -7.95 6.14
CA SER A 108 5.55 -6.81 6.03
C SER A 108 5.22 -6.49 4.57
N ALA A 109 6.22 -6.42 3.69
CA ALA A 109 6.03 -6.17 2.27
C ALA A 109 5.20 -7.28 1.61
N SER A 110 5.54 -8.56 1.89
CA SER A 110 4.82 -9.71 1.33
C SER A 110 3.35 -9.76 1.79
N ILE A 111 3.08 -9.46 3.05
CA ILE A 111 1.71 -9.36 3.57
C ILE A 111 0.97 -8.23 2.84
N GLY A 112 1.58 -7.05 2.69
CA GLY A 112 0.99 -5.91 1.98
C GLY A 112 0.62 -6.26 0.54
N VAL A 113 1.54 -6.90 -0.21
CA VAL A 113 1.29 -7.37 -1.58
C VAL A 113 0.18 -8.41 -1.63
N THR A 114 0.20 -9.40 -0.71
CA THR A 114 -0.81 -10.46 -0.68
C THR A 114 -2.21 -9.92 -0.38
N VAL A 115 -2.33 -9.03 0.63
CA VAL A 115 -3.62 -8.40 0.95
C VAL A 115 -4.13 -7.59 -0.23
N ARG A 116 -3.26 -6.85 -0.91
CA ARG A 116 -3.61 -6.09 -2.11
C ARG A 116 -4.12 -7.00 -3.24
N CYS A 117 -3.44 -8.11 -3.50
CA CYS A 117 -3.90 -9.09 -4.49
C CYS A 117 -5.28 -9.68 -4.17
N LEU A 118 -5.53 -9.98 -2.89
CA LEU A 118 -6.82 -10.50 -2.45
C LEU A 118 -7.94 -9.47 -2.57
N LEU A 119 -7.67 -8.19 -2.28
CA LEU A 119 -8.65 -7.10 -2.40
C LEU A 119 -8.99 -6.81 -3.86
N LEU A 120 -7.99 -6.85 -4.74
CA LEU A 120 -8.13 -6.50 -6.15
C LEU A 120 -8.51 -7.70 -7.04
N GLU A 121 -8.51 -8.92 -6.49
CA GLU A 121 -8.79 -10.19 -7.22
C GLU A 121 -7.92 -10.35 -8.50
N ARG A 122 -6.69 -9.81 -8.49
CA ARG A 122 -5.77 -9.83 -9.63
C ARG A 122 -4.32 -10.13 -9.20
N PRO A 123 -3.46 -10.62 -10.14
CA PRO A 123 -2.08 -10.96 -9.83
C PRO A 123 -1.25 -9.72 -9.44
N PRO A 124 -0.14 -9.90 -8.65
CA PRO A 124 0.68 -8.82 -8.10
C PRO A 124 1.61 -8.14 -9.12
N VAL A 125 1.29 -8.16 -10.39
CA VAL A 125 2.08 -7.62 -11.50
C VAL A 125 1.22 -6.85 -12.51
N ALA A 126 0.03 -6.42 -12.10
CA ALA A 126 -0.91 -5.74 -12.98
C ALA A 126 -0.54 -4.27 -13.21
N THR A 127 0.12 -3.63 -12.24
CA THR A 127 0.61 -2.24 -12.35
C THR A 127 2.12 -2.19 -12.16
N LEU A 128 2.75 -1.09 -12.62
CA LEU A 128 4.18 -0.88 -12.42
C LEU A 128 4.54 -0.79 -10.93
N TYR A 129 3.68 -0.15 -10.14
CA TYR A 129 3.79 -0.10 -8.69
C TYR A 129 3.85 -1.50 -8.07
N GLU A 130 2.90 -2.37 -8.40
CA GLU A 130 2.83 -3.75 -7.90
C GLU A 130 4.04 -4.58 -8.36
N THR A 131 4.48 -4.37 -9.60
CA THR A 131 5.67 -5.04 -10.15
C THR A 131 6.93 -4.65 -9.37
N ILE A 132 7.11 -3.37 -9.02
CA ILE A 132 8.24 -2.90 -8.22
C ILE A 132 8.23 -3.57 -6.83
N LEU A 133 7.07 -3.61 -6.17
CA LEU A 133 6.93 -4.24 -4.86
C LEU A 133 7.24 -5.74 -4.92
N PHE A 134 6.72 -6.43 -5.93
CA PHE A 134 6.93 -7.87 -6.12
C PHE A 134 8.40 -8.19 -6.39
N ILE A 135 9.04 -7.51 -7.35
CA ILE A 135 10.46 -7.71 -7.69
C ILE A 135 11.34 -7.41 -6.48
N THR A 136 11.06 -6.33 -5.75
CA THR A 136 11.79 -5.98 -4.53
C THR A 136 11.70 -7.09 -3.49
N SER A 137 10.50 -7.62 -3.25
CA SER A 137 10.30 -8.70 -2.29
C SER A 137 11.06 -9.98 -2.68
N ILE A 138 11.05 -10.34 -3.97
CA ILE A 138 11.82 -11.48 -4.47
C ILE A 138 13.33 -11.24 -4.34
N ALA A 139 13.81 -10.04 -4.68
CA ALA A 139 15.23 -9.72 -4.55
C ALA A 139 15.72 -9.82 -3.09
N VAL A 140 14.95 -9.29 -2.15
CA VAL A 140 15.26 -9.40 -0.72
C VAL A 140 15.21 -10.85 -0.25
N LEU A 141 14.24 -11.66 -0.71
CA LEU A 141 14.15 -13.07 -0.39
C LEU A 141 15.41 -13.83 -0.86
N VAL A 142 15.84 -13.58 -2.09
CA VAL A 142 17.07 -14.19 -2.64
C VAL A 142 18.30 -13.76 -1.83
N CYS A 143 18.40 -12.48 -1.42
CA CYS A 143 19.48 -12.02 -0.56
C CYS A 143 19.49 -12.72 0.82
N LEU A 144 18.32 -12.90 1.43
CA LEU A 144 18.21 -13.65 2.69
C LEU A 144 18.61 -15.13 2.53
N ALA A 145 18.21 -15.76 1.44
CA ALA A 145 18.60 -17.14 1.12
C ALA A 145 20.12 -17.25 0.88
N ALA A 146 20.70 -16.32 0.11
CA ALA A 146 22.14 -16.25 -0.12
C ALA A 146 22.91 -16.08 1.19
N GLU A 147 22.47 -15.20 2.08
CA GLU A 147 23.10 -14.97 3.38
C GLU A 147 23.10 -16.24 4.27
N ARG A 148 22.03 -17.05 4.17
CA ARG A 148 21.99 -18.36 4.87
C ARG A 148 23.13 -19.30 4.42
N LEU A 149 23.54 -19.20 3.16
CA LEU A 149 24.60 -20.02 2.57
C LEU A 149 25.99 -19.43 2.82
N THR A 150 26.18 -18.14 2.57
CA THR A 150 27.50 -17.49 2.61
C THR A 150 27.91 -17.02 4.01
N ARG A 151 26.96 -16.51 4.81
CA ARG A 151 27.17 -15.96 6.16
C ARG A 151 28.20 -14.80 6.24
N GLU A 152 28.38 -14.08 5.14
CA GLU A 152 29.37 -13.01 5.02
C GLU A 152 28.81 -11.61 5.35
N ARG A 153 27.51 -11.50 5.66
CA ARG A 153 26.78 -10.25 5.94
C ARG A 153 26.63 -9.31 4.73
N VAL A 154 27.27 -9.62 3.59
CA VAL A 154 27.20 -8.81 2.37
C VAL A 154 25.83 -8.92 1.74
N ALA A 155 25.27 -10.14 1.68
CA ALA A 155 23.92 -10.38 1.15
C ALA A 155 22.84 -9.70 2.01
N LEU A 156 23.01 -9.63 3.35
CA LEU A 156 22.11 -8.88 4.23
C LEU A 156 22.15 -7.37 3.94
N ALA A 157 23.36 -6.81 3.73
CA ALA A 157 23.51 -5.40 3.38
C ALA A 157 22.83 -5.10 2.04
N LEU A 158 23.05 -5.97 1.04
CA LEU A 158 22.43 -5.84 -0.27
C LEU A 158 20.91 -5.95 -0.18
N GLY A 159 20.40 -6.93 0.56
CA GLY A 159 18.96 -7.11 0.78
C GLY A 159 18.29 -5.91 1.46
N ALA A 160 18.92 -5.38 2.51
CA ALA A 160 18.42 -4.19 3.20
C ALA A 160 18.42 -2.95 2.27
N THR A 161 19.48 -2.75 1.48
CA THR A 161 19.60 -1.63 0.54
C THR A 161 18.59 -1.75 -0.59
N LEU A 162 18.47 -2.92 -1.23
CA LEU A 162 17.50 -3.17 -2.29
C LEU A 162 16.07 -3.04 -1.77
N GLY A 163 15.80 -3.55 -0.56
CA GLY A 163 14.50 -3.42 0.09
C GLY A 163 14.13 -1.95 0.33
N ALA A 164 15.04 -1.17 0.90
CA ALA A 164 14.81 0.26 1.13
C ALA A 164 14.63 1.02 -0.19
N ALA A 165 15.51 0.82 -1.17
CA ALA A 165 15.44 1.48 -2.47
C ALA A 165 14.14 1.13 -3.22
N GLY A 166 13.74 -0.14 -3.21
CA GLY A 166 12.50 -0.59 -3.84
C GLY A 166 11.26 0.00 -3.18
N MET A 167 11.24 0.08 -1.84
CA MET A 167 10.12 0.72 -1.11
C MET A 167 10.05 2.23 -1.39
N PHE A 168 11.19 2.94 -1.43
CA PHE A 168 11.22 4.35 -1.81
C PHE A 168 10.71 4.57 -3.23
N LEU A 169 11.14 3.72 -4.16
CA LEU A 169 10.70 3.81 -5.55
C LEU A 169 9.18 3.55 -5.67
N ALA A 170 8.67 2.54 -4.97
CA ALA A 170 7.25 2.23 -4.92
C ALA A 170 6.43 3.40 -4.35
N MET A 171 6.82 3.96 -3.20
CA MET A 171 6.14 5.12 -2.61
C MET A 171 6.18 6.36 -3.52
N ARG A 172 7.31 6.59 -4.20
CA ARG A 172 7.39 7.67 -5.19
C ARG A 172 6.40 7.47 -6.32
N TYR A 173 6.28 6.24 -6.81
CA TYR A 173 5.37 5.88 -7.88
C TYR A 173 3.91 6.00 -7.45
N GLU A 174 3.57 5.53 -6.26
CA GLU A 174 2.25 5.66 -5.65
C GLU A 174 1.82 7.13 -5.56
N ALA A 175 2.71 8.02 -5.08
CA ALA A 175 2.42 9.45 -4.98
C ALA A 175 2.17 10.10 -6.34
N VAL A 176 2.91 9.71 -7.39
CA VAL A 176 2.74 10.22 -8.75
C VAL A 176 1.46 9.69 -9.39
N GLU A 177 1.16 8.41 -9.21
CA GLU A 177 -0.05 7.77 -9.75
C GLU A 177 -1.31 8.31 -9.06
N ALA A 178 -1.29 8.45 -7.74
CA ALA A 178 -2.37 9.08 -6.98
C ALA A 178 -2.63 10.53 -7.40
N ALA A 179 -1.59 11.29 -7.71
CA ALA A 179 -1.73 12.66 -8.20
C ALA A 179 -2.32 12.75 -9.61
N SER A 180 -2.12 11.72 -10.45
CA SER A 180 -2.58 11.70 -11.84
C SER A 180 -3.95 11.05 -12.05
N GLN A 181 -4.27 10.03 -11.25
CA GLN A 181 -5.46 9.18 -11.44
C GLN A 181 -6.40 9.19 -10.22
N GLY A 182 -6.01 9.83 -9.11
CA GLY A 182 -6.81 9.91 -7.88
C GLY A 182 -6.83 8.64 -7.03
N ASP A 183 -6.47 7.47 -7.57
CA ASP A 183 -6.46 6.21 -6.86
C ASP A 183 -5.40 5.24 -7.42
N THR A 184 -4.60 4.64 -6.54
CA THR A 184 -3.61 3.61 -6.90
C THR A 184 -4.20 2.20 -6.96
N MET A 185 -5.43 2.04 -6.51
CA MET A 185 -6.20 0.79 -6.58
C MET A 185 -6.99 0.66 -7.88
N GLY A 186 -7.10 1.73 -8.66
CA GLY A 186 -7.76 1.73 -9.97
C GLY A 186 -7.15 0.69 -10.93
N GLY A 187 -7.99 -0.04 -11.65
CA GLY A 187 -7.56 -0.97 -12.69
C GLY A 187 -6.95 -0.19 -13.87
N LEU A 188 -5.90 -0.74 -14.50
CA LEU A 188 -5.53 -0.33 -15.84
C LEU A 188 -6.75 -0.54 -16.74
N ILE A 189 -7.36 0.56 -17.19
CA ILE A 189 -8.31 0.49 -18.31
C ILE A 189 -7.44 0.19 -19.52
N ALA A 190 -7.45 -1.07 -19.96
CA ALA A 190 -6.87 -1.42 -21.23
C ALA A 190 -7.68 -0.68 -22.31
N VAL A 191 -7.14 0.42 -22.78
CA VAL A 191 -7.63 1.10 -23.98
C VAL A 191 -7.20 0.22 -25.15
N LEU A 192 -8.06 -0.69 -25.56
CA LEU A 192 -7.98 -1.39 -26.84
C LEU A 192 -8.71 -0.58 -27.90
#